data_6f463729d15bc6d9ceb382c46ebc6736
#
_entry.id   6f463729d15bc6d9ceb382c46ebc6736
#
_cell.length_a   1.000
_cell.length_b   1.000
_cell.length_c   1.000
_cell.angle_alpha   90.00
_cell.angle_beta   90.00
_cell.angle_gamma   90.00
#
_symmetry.space_group_name_H-M   'P 1'
#
loop_
_entity.id
_entity.type
_entity.pdbx_description
1 polymer ?
#
loop_
_entity_poly.entity_id
_entity_poly.type
_entity_poly.pdbx_seq_one_letter_code
_entity_poly.pdbx_strand_id
1 'polypeptide(L)'
;MDNRRLLLAVLLSLAVLILWQYLFPAKPPVRVPTQTAAGSTAAGKTLSTPAGTPVPEPGGPATPALPPTTVAAAANPADPQAIAEREERVVLENGQTRAELSNRGAQLVSFVLRQDRTADGKPLELVRARTGGLYPFGLVGRDLAPLPLDGALFAIESRDPTGVTFRYNGPLGTARKSFRFDKDGLLTAEVTVPGRNDWSLAIGPGIRNPTAAELGSRYQSRSAVWDLGGNVETLDTRKAERRELPAAGLRFVGVEDSYYLSAVIPGRGLAATVLQPVLLETGTGGAVTRFIPVPSKDQITKEQESLAREFLLVLRPESDTLALNSYWGAKAYERLAALPYGLDKTVDFGTFGIVARPLLAGLHWIYGHIVHNYGWAIVLMTVLIKIVLLPLTHKSYVSMRKMQDLNPKMQSIRDRYKGKMKDKQGRPNLEAQRKMNEEIMGLYKSEGVNPAGGCLPMLVQLPILFAFYRMLTAAVELRNAPWALWIHDLSTADPYYVLPIVMSLTQFLQQRMTPMAGDPAQRRMFMMMPFVMLFLFLPSPSGLVLYWLTNNILTIIQQGVYNHLKQRQEA
;
A
#
# COMPACT_ATOMS: atom_id res chain seq x y z
N MET A 1 -8.86 27.08 35.46
CA MET A 1 -8.18 25.90 34.87
C MET A 1 -7.41 26.39 33.67
N ASP A 2 -6.10 26.30 33.70
CA ASP A 2 -5.23 27.02 32.78
C ASP A 2 -5.30 26.43 31.35
N ASN A 3 -5.99 27.12 30.46
CA ASN A 3 -5.98 26.85 29.02
C ASN A 3 -4.54 26.71 28.44
N ARG A 4 -3.55 27.36 29.10
CA ARG A 4 -2.13 27.26 28.77
C ARG A 4 -1.55 25.85 28.98
N ARG A 5 -1.99 25.09 30.00
CA ARG A 5 -1.51 23.72 30.24
C ARG A 5 -2.10 22.72 29.26
N LEU A 6 -3.37 22.92 28.89
CA LEU A 6 -4.00 22.13 27.83
C LEU A 6 -3.32 22.41 26.49
N LEU A 7 -3.01 23.67 26.21
CA LEU A 7 -2.29 24.10 25.01
C LEU A 7 -0.85 23.55 24.98
N LEU A 8 -0.16 23.53 26.13
CA LEU A 8 1.18 22.95 26.28
C LEU A 8 1.16 21.41 26.11
N ALA A 9 0.16 20.72 26.65
CA ALA A 9 0.02 19.28 26.47
C ALA A 9 -0.28 18.91 25.00
N VAL A 10 -1.14 19.70 24.34
CA VAL A 10 -1.43 19.56 22.90
C VAL A 10 -0.18 19.88 22.08
N LEU A 11 0.55 20.97 22.41
CA LEU A 11 1.80 21.33 21.74
C LEU A 11 2.90 20.28 21.98
N LEU A 12 2.98 19.69 23.16
CA LEU A 12 3.96 18.63 23.45
C LEU A 12 3.60 17.32 22.72
N SER A 13 2.32 16.99 22.61
CA SER A 13 1.85 15.87 21.80
C SER A 13 2.10 16.11 20.32
N LEU A 14 1.89 17.34 19.85
CA LEU A 14 2.23 17.77 18.49
C LEU A 14 3.75 17.76 18.26
N ALA A 15 4.54 18.21 19.23
CA ALA A 15 6.01 18.17 19.19
C ALA A 15 6.54 16.74 19.18
N VAL A 16 5.95 15.81 19.90
CA VAL A 16 6.26 14.38 19.85
C VAL A 16 5.92 13.79 18.47
N LEU A 17 4.78 14.17 17.88
CA LEU A 17 4.41 13.77 16.52
C LEU A 17 5.34 14.39 15.46
N ILE A 18 5.74 15.65 15.63
CA ILE A 18 6.70 16.34 14.75
C ILE A 18 8.10 15.75 14.94
N LEU A 19 8.53 15.49 16.18
CA LEU A 19 9.79 14.83 16.48
C LEU A 19 9.83 13.41 15.90
N TRP A 20 8.71 12.69 15.96
CA TRP A 20 8.54 11.40 15.30
C TRP A 20 8.68 11.50 13.78
N GLN A 21 8.07 12.50 13.14
CA GLN A 21 8.26 12.77 11.71
C GLN A 21 9.71 13.17 11.38
N TYR A 22 10.43 13.81 12.31
CA TYR A 22 11.82 14.21 12.13
C TYR A 22 12.81 13.05 12.34
N LEU A 23 12.53 12.18 13.31
CA LEU A 23 13.34 10.97 13.59
C LEU A 23 13.09 9.85 12.57
N PHE A 24 11.90 9.84 11.95
CA PHE A 24 11.51 8.87 10.93
C PHE A 24 10.96 9.60 9.70
N PRO A 25 11.80 10.39 8.99
CA PRO A 25 11.34 11.11 7.80
C PRO A 25 10.87 10.12 6.75
N ALA A 26 9.64 10.28 6.28
CA ALA A 26 9.26 9.72 5.00
C ALA A 26 10.27 10.22 3.98
N LYS A 27 10.99 9.33 3.31
CA LYS A 27 12.02 9.71 2.32
C LYS A 27 11.45 10.76 1.37
N PRO A 28 12.06 11.95 1.28
CA PRO A 28 11.59 12.96 0.33
C PRO A 28 11.76 12.40 -1.09
N PRO A 29 10.84 12.71 -2.00
CA PRO A 29 11.01 12.35 -3.40
C PRO A 29 12.32 12.98 -3.91
N VAL A 30 13.19 12.16 -4.50
CA VAL A 30 14.43 12.59 -5.11
C VAL A 30 14.07 13.62 -6.18
N ARG A 31 14.49 14.86 -5.99
CA ARG A 31 14.38 15.90 -7.02
C ARG A 31 15.37 15.57 -8.12
N VAL A 32 14.87 15.06 -9.24
CA VAL A 32 15.63 15.00 -10.48
C VAL A 32 15.82 16.44 -10.96
N PRO A 33 17.05 16.90 -11.26
CA PRO A 33 17.26 18.25 -11.76
C PRO A 33 16.56 18.40 -13.11
N THR A 34 15.65 19.36 -13.17
CA THR A 34 15.02 19.81 -14.42
C THR A 34 16.11 20.44 -15.26
N GLN A 35 16.51 19.82 -16.36
CA GLN A 35 17.36 20.46 -17.35
C GLN A 35 16.52 21.55 -18.03
N THR A 36 16.79 22.78 -17.63
CA THR A 36 16.35 23.98 -18.34
C THR A 36 17.20 24.10 -19.60
N ALA A 37 16.58 23.99 -20.75
CA ALA A 37 17.20 24.30 -22.02
C ALA A 37 17.50 25.82 -22.09
N ALA A 38 18.76 26.20 -22.10
CA ALA A 38 19.18 27.54 -22.48
C ALA A 38 20.44 27.44 -23.33
N GLY A 39 20.28 27.89 -24.53
CA GLY A 39 21.12 28.55 -25.51
C GLY A 39 22.64 28.36 -25.50
N SER A 40 23.07 27.88 -26.63
CA SER A 40 24.34 28.07 -27.34
C SER A 40 25.13 29.37 -27.01
N THR A 41 26.42 29.20 -26.67
CA THR A 41 27.51 29.86 -27.45
C THR A 41 28.88 29.27 -27.08
N ALA A 42 29.71 29.17 -28.09
CA ALA A 42 31.00 28.52 -28.17
C ALA A 42 32.13 29.20 -27.38
N ALA A 43 33.11 28.42 -26.93
CA ALA A 43 34.54 28.67 -27.21
C ALA A 43 35.39 27.57 -26.56
N GLY A 44 36.25 26.95 -27.33
CA GLY A 44 37.08 25.82 -26.99
C GLY A 44 38.26 26.14 -26.06
N LYS A 45 38.73 25.05 -25.43
CA LYS A 45 40.18 24.83 -25.22
C LYS A 45 40.41 23.36 -24.90
N THR A 46 41.19 22.74 -25.71
CA THR A 46 41.84 21.44 -25.57
C THR A 46 42.77 21.41 -24.36
N LEU A 47 42.72 20.35 -23.57
CA LEU A 47 43.90 19.79 -22.89
C LEU A 47 43.72 18.27 -22.66
N SER A 48 44.78 17.59 -22.96
CA SER A 48 45.05 16.18 -23.11
C SER A 48 44.92 15.32 -21.84
N THR A 49 44.59 14.08 -22.13
CA THR A 49 44.59 12.85 -21.29
C THR A 49 45.91 12.63 -20.51
N PRO A 50 45.86 11.87 -19.40
CA PRO A 50 46.46 10.53 -19.52
C PRO A 50 45.57 9.38 -19.01
N ALA A 51 45.83 8.21 -19.59
CA ALA A 51 45.19 6.94 -19.37
C ALA A 51 45.38 6.43 -17.94
N GLY A 52 44.28 5.95 -17.35
CA GLY A 52 44.23 5.16 -16.13
C GLY A 52 43.46 3.88 -16.37
N THR A 53 44.04 2.76 -16.03
CA THR A 53 43.64 1.38 -16.08
C THR A 53 42.19 1.12 -15.56
N PRO A 54 41.43 0.21 -16.18
CA PRO A 54 40.07 -0.11 -15.75
C PRO A 54 40.09 -0.98 -14.49
N VAL A 55 39.39 -0.51 -13.47
CA VAL A 55 38.99 -1.31 -12.30
C VAL A 55 37.74 -2.11 -12.67
N PRO A 56 37.62 -3.41 -12.37
CA PRO A 56 36.43 -4.17 -12.68
C PRO A 56 35.26 -3.73 -11.80
N GLU A 57 34.15 -3.36 -12.43
CA GLU A 57 32.86 -3.15 -11.78
C GLU A 57 32.35 -4.44 -11.15
N PRO A 58 31.79 -4.40 -9.93
CA PRO A 58 31.09 -5.54 -9.38
C PRO A 58 29.77 -5.73 -10.13
N GLY A 59 29.61 -6.90 -10.76
CA GLY A 59 28.44 -7.28 -11.53
C GLY A 59 27.14 -7.10 -10.76
N GLY A 60 26.29 -6.20 -11.25
CA GLY A 60 24.88 -6.12 -10.84
C GLY A 60 24.16 -7.41 -11.21
N PRO A 61 23.09 -7.78 -10.47
CA PRO A 61 22.33 -8.98 -10.76
C PRO A 61 21.77 -8.90 -12.18
N ALA A 62 22.13 -9.88 -13.00
CA ALA A 62 21.66 -10.02 -14.37
C ALA A 62 20.12 -10.09 -14.36
N THR A 63 19.48 -9.22 -15.12
CA THR A 63 18.07 -9.33 -15.48
C THR A 63 17.86 -10.69 -16.15
N PRO A 64 16.92 -11.55 -15.70
CA PRO A 64 16.67 -12.81 -16.37
C PRO A 64 16.30 -12.55 -17.83
N ALA A 65 17.09 -13.04 -18.73
CA ALA A 65 16.80 -12.98 -20.16
C ALA A 65 15.51 -13.77 -20.42
N LEU A 66 14.59 -13.16 -21.19
CA LEU A 66 13.43 -13.86 -21.75
C LEU A 66 13.92 -15.11 -22.50
N PRO A 67 13.25 -16.26 -22.36
CA PRO A 67 13.58 -17.41 -23.18
C PRO A 67 13.49 -17.02 -24.66
N PRO A 68 14.38 -17.52 -25.53
CA PRO A 68 14.36 -17.17 -26.94
C PRO A 68 13.05 -17.65 -27.56
N THR A 69 12.12 -16.70 -27.73
CA THR A 69 10.95 -16.90 -28.58
C THR A 69 11.47 -16.99 -30.00
N THR A 70 11.19 -18.09 -30.69
CA THR A 70 11.55 -18.31 -32.07
C THR A 70 11.24 -17.09 -32.90
N VAL A 71 12.26 -16.45 -33.45
CA VAL A 71 12.14 -15.27 -34.30
C VAL A 71 11.25 -15.61 -35.48
N ALA A 72 10.00 -15.15 -35.46
CA ALA A 72 9.18 -15.21 -36.67
C ALA A 72 9.77 -14.20 -37.68
N ALA A 73 10.01 -14.69 -38.88
CA ALA A 73 10.60 -13.94 -39.98
C ALA A 73 9.87 -12.60 -40.22
N ALA A 74 10.63 -11.57 -40.58
CA ALA A 74 10.10 -10.27 -41.00
C ALA A 74 9.03 -10.47 -42.09
N ALA A 75 7.88 -9.77 -41.92
CA ALA A 75 6.76 -9.86 -42.85
C ALA A 75 7.22 -9.48 -44.28
N ASN A 76 7.02 -10.40 -45.18
CA ASN A 76 7.27 -10.18 -46.59
C ASN A 76 6.11 -9.37 -47.18
N PRO A 77 6.30 -8.28 -47.94
CA PRO A 77 5.20 -7.44 -48.48
C PRO A 77 4.25 -8.17 -49.44
N ALA A 78 4.57 -9.42 -49.80
CA ALA A 78 3.76 -10.30 -50.66
C ALA A 78 2.75 -11.18 -49.89
N ASP A 79 2.61 -11.00 -48.60
CA ASP A 79 1.71 -11.84 -47.77
C ASP A 79 0.23 -11.54 -47.99
N PRO A 80 -0.65 -12.57 -48.03
CA PRO A 80 -2.07 -12.37 -48.28
C PRO A 80 -2.74 -11.48 -47.25
N GLN A 81 -3.78 -10.76 -47.70
CA GLN A 81 -4.62 -9.91 -46.86
C GLN A 81 -5.12 -10.72 -45.66
N ALA A 82 -4.87 -10.19 -44.44
CA ALA A 82 -5.27 -10.82 -43.18
C ALA A 82 -6.22 -9.89 -42.43
N ILE A 83 -7.51 -9.99 -42.75
CA ILE A 83 -8.59 -9.22 -42.10
C ILE A 83 -9.69 -10.21 -41.74
N ALA A 84 -10.19 -10.16 -40.51
CA ALA A 84 -11.33 -10.97 -40.09
C ALA A 84 -12.64 -10.30 -40.53
N GLU A 85 -13.64 -11.12 -40.85
CA GLU A 85 -14.97 -10.64 -41.25
C GLU A 85 -15.84 -10.19 -40.06
N ARG A 86 -15.60 -10.75 -38.88
CA ARG A 86 -16.37 -10.49 -37.68
C ARG A 86 -15.52 -10.40 -36.44
N GLU A 87 -16.07 -9.75 -35.41
CA GLU A 87 -15.44 -9.76 -34.07
C GLU A 87 -15.55 -11.16 -33.44
N GLU A 88 -14.41 -11.65 -32.98
CA GLU A 88 -14.28 -12.91 -32.25
C GLU A 88 -13.51 -12.69 -30.95
N ARG A 89 -13.91 -13.40 -29.89
CA ARG A 89 -13.25 -13.37 -28.61
C ARG A 89 -12.53 -14.68 -28.34
N VAL A 90 -11.26 -14.59 -27.97
CA VAL A 90 -10.40 -15.73 -27.64
C VAL A 90 -10.15 -15.75 -26.15
N VAL A 91 -10.37 -16.90 -25.54
CA VAL A 91 -10.14 -17.11 -24.11
C VAL A 91 -8.83 -17.89 -23.92
N LEU A 92 -7.96 -17.36 -23.09
CA LEU A 92 -6.74 -18.02 -22.60
C LEU A 92 -6.90 -18.31 -21.11
N GLU A 93 -6.47 -19.49 -20.65
CA GLU A 93 -6.62 -19.91 -19.27
C GLU A 93 -5.33 -20.57 -18.75
N ASN A 94 -4.99 -20.30 -17.49
CA ASN A 94 -3.85 -20.95 -16.80
C ASN A 94 -4.24 -21.62 -15.47
N GLY A 95 -5.54 -21.96 -15.28
CA GLY A 95 -6.07 -22.56 -14.07
C GLY A 95 -6.45 -21.56 -12.96
N GLN A 96 -5.70 -20.49 -12.77
CA GLN A 96 -5.98 -19.45 -11.77
C GLN A 96 -6.67 -18.21 -12.34
N THR A 97 -6.37 -17.90 -13.61
CA THR A 97 -6.85 -16.71 -14.30
C THR A 97 -7.45 -17.06 -15.66
N ARG A 98 -8.35 -16.22 -16.12
CA ARG A 98 -8.95 -16.28 -17.44
C ARG A 98 -8.79 -14.91 -18.09
N ALA A 99 -8.05 -14.86 -19.20
CA ALA A 99 -7.91 -13.69 -20.05
C ALA A 99 -8.78 -13.84 -21.28
N GLU A 100 -9.57 -12.83 -21.63
CA GLU A 100 -10.36 -12.78 -22.83
C GLU A 100 -9.86 -11.66 -23.73
N LEU A 101 -9.45 -12.01 -24.95
CA LEU A 101 -8.95 -11.08 -25.95
C LEU A 101 -9.95 -10.96 -27.10
N SER A 102 -10.23 -9.75 -27.56
CA SER A 102 -10.99 -9.49 -28.78
C SER A 102 -10.03 -9.37 -29.96
N ASN A 103 -10.41 -9.93 -31.11
CA ASN A 103 -9.66 -9.69 -32.36
C ASN A 103 -9.88 -8.28 -32.91
N ARG A 104 -10.83 -7.49 -32.37
CA ARG A 104 -10.94 -6.06 -32.66
C ARG A 104 -9.79 -5.34 -31.96
N GLY A 105 -8.84 -4.83 -32.74
CA GLY A 105 -7.61 -4.21 -32.24
C GLY A 105 -6.67 -5.18 -31.54
N ALA A 106 -6.99 -6.48 -31.46
CA ALA A 106 -6.27 -7.50 -30.69
C ALA A 106 -5.96 -7.00 -29.26
N GLN A 107 -7.03 -6.74 -28.46
CA GLN A 107 -6.99 -6.11 -27.14
C GLN A 107 -7.47 -7.07 -26.04
N LEU A 108 -7.00 -6.85 -24.80
CA LEU A 108 -7.47 -7.58 -23.62
C LEU A 108 -8.77 -6.95 -23.10
N VAL A 109 -9.89 -7.65 -23.26
CA VAL A 109 -11.22 -7.14 -22.91
C VAL A 109 -11.70 -7.59 -21.53
N SER A 110 -11.14 -8.68 -21.01
CA SER A 110 -11.44 -9.19 -19.66
C SER A 110 -10.24 -9.93 -19.10
N PHE A 111 -10.00 -9.79 -17.79
CA PHE A 111 -9.00 -10.56 -17.06
C PHE A 111 -9.55 -10.91 -15.67
N VAL A 112 -10.00 -12.15 -15.53
CA VAL A 112 -10.72 -12.62 -14.34
C VAL A 112 -9.81 -13.46 -13.46
N LEU A 113 -9.76 -13.12 -12.17
CA LEU A 113 -9.17 -13.95 -11.13
C LEU A 113 -10.22 -14.92 -10.61
N ARG A 114 -9.99 -16.23 -10.78
CA ARG A 114 -10.98 -17.27 -10.43
C ARG A 114 -11.10 -17.52 -8.93
N GLN A 115 -10.02 -17.28 -8.18
CA GLN A 115 -9.98 -17.50 -6.72
C GLN A 115 -10.44 -16.28 -5.96
N ASP A 116 -10.20 -15.07 -6.50
CA ASP A 116 -10.63 -13.82 -5.87
C ASP A 116 -12.11 -13.56 -6.18
N ARG A 117 -12.82 -13.11 -5.17
CA ARG A 117 -14.27 -12.84 -5.27
C ARG A 117 -14.56 -11.37 -5.02
N THR A 118 -15.63 -10.91 -5.66
CA THR A 118 -16.30 -9.65 -5.31
C THR A 118 -17.18 -9.87 -4.08
N ALA A 119 -17.69 -8.79 -3.47
CA ALA A 119 -18.57 -8.88 -2.30
C ALA A 119 -19.87 -9.66 -2.57
N ASP A 120 -20.32 -9.71 -3.82
CA ASP A 120 -21.47 -10.49 -4.30
C ASP A 120 -21.11 -11.91 -4.75
N GLY A 121 -19.89 -12.37 -4.45
CA GLY A 121 -19.41 -13.74 -4.66
C GLY A 121 -18.99 -14.08 -6.10
N LYS A 122 -19.05 -13.15 -7.05
CA LYS A 122 -18.61 -13.36 -8.43
C LYS A 122 -17.07 -13.36 -8.53
N PRO A 123 -16.47 -14.06 -9.52
CA PRO A 123 -15.05 -13.93 -9.82
C PRO A 123 -14.66 -12.48 -10.09
N LEU A 124 -13.46 -12.07 -9.64
CA LEU A 124 -13.03 -10.68 -9.73
C LEU A 124 -12.50 -10.35 -11.12
N GLU A 125 -13.07 -9.33 -11.75
CA GLU A 125 -12.62 -8.76 -13.02
C GLU A 125 -11.61 -7.64 -12.80
N LEU A 126 -10.44 -7.72 -13.43
CA LEU A 126 -9.36 -6.73 -13.33
C LEU A 126 -9.38 -5.69 -14.46
N VAL A 127 -9.96 -6.00 -15.60
CA VAL A 127 -10.17 -5.01 -16.67
C VAL A 127 -11.41 -4.19 -16.33
N ARG A 128 -11.27 -2.87 -16.35
CA ARG A 128 -12.37 -1.96 -16.04
C ARG A 128 -13.47 -2.08 -17.09
N ALA A 129 -14.73 -2.19 -16.68
CA ALA A 129 -15.87 -2.23 -17.59
C ALA A 129 -15.96 -0.94 -18.43
N ARG A 130 -16.22 -1.08 -19.73
CA ARG A 130 -16.30 0.02 -20.72
C ARG A 130 -17.43 -0.22 -21.71
N THR A 131 -17.92 0.86 -22.26
CA THR A 131 -18.94 0.83 -23.35
C THR A 131 -18.31 0.97 -24.74
N GLY A 132 -16.99 0.79 -24.84
CA GLY A 132 -16.19 0.95 -26.05
C GLY A 132 -14.88 1.67 -25.77
N GLY A 133 -14.12 1.96 -26.80
CA GLY A 133 -12.85 2.69 -26.71
C GLY A 133 -11.65 1.78 -26.43
N LEU A 134 -10.61 2.37 -25.91
CA LEU A 134 -9.30 1.77 -25.74
C LEU A 134 -9.29 0.77 -24.58
N TYR A 135 -9.03 -0.49 -24.87
CA TYR A 135 -8.75 -1.56 -23.89
C TYR A 135 -7.23 -1.75 -23.67
N PRO A 136 -6.80 -2.46 -22.61
CA PRO A 136 -5.40 -2.80 -22.44
C PRO A 136 -4.82 -3.49 -23.67
N PHE A 137 -3.57 -3.15 -23.99
CA PHE A 137 -2.84 -3.48 -25.22
C PHE A 137 -3.40 -2.82 -26.50
N GLY A 138 -4.20 -1.76 -26.36
CA GLY A 138 -4.62 -0.94 -27.48
C GLY A 138 -3.49 -0.09 -28.05
N LEU A 139 -3.58 0.26 -29.33
CA LEU A 139 -2.60 1.07 -30.05
C LEU A 139 -3.04 2.53 -30.05
N VAL A 140 -2.17 3.42 -29.59
CA VAL A 140 -2.41 4.87 -29.54
C VAL A 140 -1.32 5.64 -30.27
N GLY A 141 -1.68 6.79 -30.80
CA GLY A 141 -0.74 7.75 -31.36
C GLY A 141 -0.01 8.56 -30.28
N ARG A 142 0.82 9.52 -30.71
CA ARG A 142 1.56 10.43 -29.79
C ARG A 142 0.62 11.36 -29.02
N ASP A 143 -0.52 11.65 -29.56
CA ASP A 143 -1.63 12.44 -28.98
C ASP A 143 -2.53 11.62 -28.03
N LEU A 144 -2.23 10.35 -27.84
CA LEU A 144 -3.00 9.37 -27.07
C LEU A 144 -4.37 9.00 -27.69
N ALA A 145 -4.63 9.45 -28.91
CA ALA A 145 -5.81 9.00 -29.65
C ALA A 145 -5.62 7.53 -30.11
N PRO A 146 -6.67 6.70 -30.06
CA PRO A 146 -6.61 5.35 -30.63
C PRO A 146 -6.24 5.42 -32.13
N LEU A 147 -5.28 4.59 -32.53
CA LEU A 147 -4.94 4.47 -33.94
C LEU A 147 -6.07 3.74 -34.70
N PRO A 148 -6.24 3.98 -36.02
CA PRO A 148 -7.22 3.24 -36.81
C PRO A 148 -7.09 1.71 -36.70
N LEU A 149 -5.86 1.20 -36.56
CA LEU A 149 -5.57 -0.21 -36.31
C LEU A 149 -6.22 -0.73 -35.02
N ASP A 150 -6.46 0.13 -34.04
CA ASP A 150 -7.07 -0.26 -32.76
C ASP A 150 -8.55 -0.68 -32.89
N GLY A 151 -9.24 -0.21 -33.93
CA GLY A 151 -10.59 -0.63 -34.30
C GLY A 151 -10.66 -1.73 -35.36
N ALA A 152 -9.53 -2.11 -35.95
CA ALA A 152 -9.48 -3.08 -37.04
C ALA A 152 -9.75 -4.51 -36.56
N LEU A 153 -10.31 -5.35 -37.43
CA LEU A 153 -10.55 -6.77 -37.17
C LEU A 153 -9.32 -7.59 -37.61
N PHE A 154 -8.56 -8.06 -36.65
CA PHE A 154 -7.40 -8.92 -36.89
C PHE A 154 -7.82 -10.37 -37.18
N ALA A 155 -7.18 -11.01 -38.11
CA ALA A 155 -7.30 -12.44 -38.32
C ALA A 155 -6.53 -13.20 -37.21
N ILE A 156 -7.06 -14.35 -36.79
CA ILE A 156 -6.37 -15.23 -35.85
C ILE A 156 -5.40 -16.08 -36.65
N GLU A 157 -4.09 -15.85 -36.48
CA GLU A 157 -3.01 -16.57 -37.16
C GLU A 157 -2.74 -17.93 -36.51
N SER A 158 -2.75 -17.98 -35.18
CA SER A 158 -2.59 -19.20 -34.38
C SER A 158 -3.31 -19.08 -33.05
N ARG A 159 -3.76 -20.23 -32.54
CA ARG A 159 -4.44 -20.32 -31.24
C ARG A 159 -4.14 -21.64 -30.57
N ASP A 160 -3.80 -21.60 -29.29
CA ASP A 160 -3.73 -22.75 -28.38
C ASP A 160 -4.34 -22.38 -27.01
N PRO A 161 -4.51 -23.31 -26.04
CA PRO A 161 -5.15 -23.01 -24.76
C PRO A 161 -4.48 -21.91 -23.95
N THR A 162 -3.19 -21.67 -24.13
CA THR A 162 -2.37 -20.72 -23.37
C THR A 162 -1.94 -19.50 -24.18
N GLY A 163 -2.14 -19.51 -25.51
CA GLY A 163 -1.66 -18.44 -26.38
C GLY A 163 -2.51 -18.20 -27.61
N VAL A 164 -2.43 -16.99 -28.15
CA VAL A 164 -3.05 -16.56 -29.38
C VAL A 164 -2.18 -15.55 -30.11
N THR A 165 -2.15 -15.64 -31.42
CA THR A 165 -1.51 -14.65 -32.29
C THR A 165 -2.55 -14.06 -33.24
N PHE A 166 -2.63 -12.76 -33.26
CA PHE A 166 -3.46 -11.97 -34.14
C PHE A 166 -2.60 -11.27 -35.19
N ARG A 167 -3.07 -11.27 -36.44
CA ARG A 167 -2.42 -10.58 -37.55
C ARG A 167 -3.41 -9.71 -38.29
N TYR A 168 -2.99 -8.53 -38.61
CA TYR A 168 -3.70 -7.65 -39.52
C TYR A 168 -2.76 -7.27 -40.68
N ASN A 169 -3.25 -7.39 -41.91
CA ASN A 169 -2.60 -6.90 -43.13
C ASN A 169 -3.66 -6.35 -44.06
N GLY A 170 -3.76 -5.03 -44.18
CA GLY A 170 -4.82 -4.38 -44.91
C GLY A 170 -4.63 -2.88 -45.12
N PRO A 171 -5.68 -2.13 -45.49
CA PRO A 171 -5.60 -0.71 -45.85
C PRO A 171 -5.04 0.20 -44.75
N LEU A 172 -5.13 -0.21 -43.47
CA LEU A 172 -4.63 0.57 -42.32
C LEU A 172 -3.16 0.28 -41.99
N GLY A 173 -2.50 -0.60 -42.75
CA GLY A 173 -1.14 -1.05 -42.54
C GLY A 173 -1.03 -2.51 -42.12
N THR A 174 0.09 -2.86 -41.51
CA THR A 174 0.36 -4.22 -41.00
C THR A 174 0.60 -4.17 -39.50
N ALA A 175 0.03 -5.15 -38.77
CA ALA A 175 0.29 -5.31 -37.35
C ALA A 175 0.17 -6.80 -36.95
N ARG A 176 0.97 -7.21 -35.98
CA ARG A 176 0.94 -8.54 -35.38
C ARG A 176 0.99 -8.41 -33.88
N LYS A 177 0.09 -9.09 -33.17
CA LYS A 177 0.05 -9.12 -31.70
C LYS A 177 -0.04 -10.57 -31.25
N SER A 178 0.91 -11.01 -30.43
CA SER A 178 0.96 -12.35 -29.84
C SER A 178 0.81 -12.25 -28.33
N PHE A 179 -0.04 -13.07 -27.75
CA PHE A 179 -0.28 -13.16 -26.30
C PHE A 179 -0.14 -14.60 -25.86
N ARG A 180 0.53 -14.82 -24.71
CA ARG A 180 0.70 -16.15 -24.15
C ARG A 180 0.87 -16.09 -22.63
N PHE A 181 0.25 -17.01 -21.91
CA PHE A 181 0.62 -17.26 -20.52
C PHE A 181 1.95 -18.02 -20.45
N ASP A 182 2.87 -17.50 -19.63
CA ASP A 182 4.10 -18.21 -19.31
C ASP A 182 3.88 -19.21 -18.15
N LYS A 183 4.96 -19.93 -17.78
CA LYS A 183 4.94 -20.90 -16.68
C LYS A 183 4.67 -20.27 -15.30
N ASP A 184 4.98 -19.01 -15.12
CA ASP A 184 4.83 -18.25 -13.88
C ASP A 184 3.46 -17.56 -13.81
N GLY A 185 2.62 -17.73 -14.84
CA GLY A 185 1.28 -17.17 -14.95
C GLY A 185 1.24 -15.71 -15.38
N LEU A 186 2.35 -15.17 -15.90
CA LEU A 186 2.40 -13.85 -16.51
C LEU A 186 1.84 -13.90 -17.93
N LEU A 187 1.14 -12.83 -18.34
CA LEU A 187 0.71 -12.66 -19.72
C LEU A 187 1.83 -11.98 -20.52
N THR A 188 2.55 -12.74 -21.33
CA THR A 188 3.53 -12.23 -22.28
C THR A 188 2.83 -11.63 -23.47
N ALA A 189 3.27 -10.47 -23.93
CA ALA A 189 2.78 -9.83 -25.14
C ALA A 189 3.94 -9.42 -26.04
N GLU A 190 3.82 -9.70 -27.34
CA GLU A 190 4.72 -9.20 -28.38
C GLU A 190 3.89 -8.50 -29.44
N VAL A 191 4.18 -7.23 -29.69
CA VAL A 191 3.46 -6.37 -30.61
C VAL A 191 4.42 -5.84 -31.66
N THR A 192 4.11 -6.07 -32.93
CA THR A 192 4.89 -5.59 -34.06
C THR A 192 4.01 -4.76 -35.00
N VAL A 193 4.44 -3.53 -35.30
CA VAL A 193 3.76 -2.60 -36.23
C VAL A 193 4.78 -2.07 -37.24
N PRO A 194 5.07 -2.84 -38.30
CA PRO A 194 6.13 -2.49 -39.25
C PRO A 194 5.92 -1.15 -39.92
N GLY A 195 7.02 -0.40 -40.11
CA GLY A 195 7.04 0.85 -40.85
C GLY A 195 6.35 2.03 -40.17
N ARG A 196 6.06 1.95 -38.86
CA ARG A 196 5.50 3.05 -38.05
C ARG A 196 6.37 3.34 -36.83
N ASN A 197 6.65 4.62 -36.61
CA ASN A 197 7.41 5.15 -35.43
C ASN A 197 6.54 6.06 -34.55
N ASP A 198 5.23 6.19 -34.86
CA ASP A 198 4.30 7.09 -34.19
C ASP A 198 3.27 6.35 -33.32
N TRP A 199 3.52 5.06 -33.04
CA TRP A 199 2.62 4.25 -32.22
C TRP A 199 3.14 4.06 -30.79
N SER A 200 2.24 3.77 -29.89
CA SER A 200 2.50 3.34 -28.52
C SER A 200 1.48 2.31 -28.09
N LEU A 201 1.83 1.50 -27.09
CA LEU A 201 0.95 0.51 -26.51
C LEU A 201 0.36 1.04 -25.21
N ALA A 202 -0.95 1.02 -25.06
CA ALA A 202 -1.65 1.51 -23.89
C ALA A 202 -2.07 0.38 -22.96
N ILE A 203 -1.84 0.54 -21.65
CA ILE A 203 -2.29 -0.36 -20.59
C ILE A 203 -3.06 0.44 -19.53
N GLY A 204 -4.24 0.04 -19.18
CA GLY A 204 -5.16 0.79 -18.34
C GLY A 204 -6.31 1.39 -19.15
N PRO A 205 -6.95 2.49 -18.68
CA PRO A 205 -6.66 3.24 -17.46
C PRO A 205 -7.13 2.52 -16.18
N GLY A 206 -6.27 2.54 -15.19
CA GLY A 206 -6.54 1.94 -13.88
C GLY A 206 -6.65 0.42 -13.89
N ILE A 207 -7.07 -0.12 -12.75
CA ILE A 207 -7.31 -1.55 -12.57
C ILE A 207 -8.69 -1.74 -11.92
N ARG A 208 -9.43 -2.78 -12.31
CA ARG A 208 -10.78 -3.17 -11.85
C ARG A 208 -11.76 -2.01 -11.55
N ASN A 209 -13.01 -2.30 -11.35
CA ASN A 209 -14.01 -1.34 -10.87
C ASN A 209 -14.00 -1.34 -9.32
N PRO A 210 -13.64 -0.22 -8.65
CA PRO A 210 -13.76 -0.11 -7.21
C PRO A 210 -15.24 -0.04 -6.79
N THR A 211 -15.56 -0.59 -5.63
CA THR A 211 -16.89 -0.42 -5.03
C THR A 211 -17.05 0.99 -4.45
N ALA A 212 -18.30 1.43 -4.23
CA ALA A 212 -18.57 2.73 -3.60
C ALA A 212 -17.93 2.85 -2.20
N ALA A 213 -17.92 1.75 -1.43
CA ALA A 213 -17.27 1.70 -0.12
C ALA A 213 -15.75 1.88 -0.21
N GLU A 214 -15.11 1.27 -1.22
CA GLU A 214 -13.68 1.44 -1.48
C GLU A 214 -13.34 2.87 -1.92
N LEU A 215 -14.18 3.50 -2.73
CA LEU A 215 -13.98 4.90 -3.16
C LEU A 215 -14.05 5.89 -1.98
N GLY A 216 -14.90 5.65 -1.00
CA GLY A 216 -15.05 6.46 0.21
C GLY A 216 -14.02 6.16 1.31
N SER A 217 -13.25 5.07 1.20
CA SER A 217 -12.32 4.64 2.23
C SER A 217 -11.02 5.45 2.22
N ARG A 218 -10.58 5.90 3.39
CA ARG A 218 -9.26 6.54 3.58
C ARG A 218 -8.09 5.55 3.48
N TYR A 219 -8.38 4.27 3.59
CA TYR A 219 -7.39 3.18 3.60
C TYR A 219 -7.15 2.59 2.22
N GLN A 220 -7.93 3.01 1.22
CA GLN A 220 -7.80 2.58 -0.16
C GLN A 220 -6.99 3.62 -0.94
N SER A 221 -5.89 3.17 -1.55
CA SER A 221 -5.05 3.97 -2.44
C SER A 221 -5.14 3.45 -3.86
N ARG A 222 -5.00 4.35 -4.82
CA ARG A 222 -4.80 4.03 -6.24
C ARG A 222 -3.61 4.83 -6.72
N SER A 223 -2.69 4.16 -7.37
CA SER A 223 -1.42 4.75 -7.76
C SER A 223 -0.85 4.11 -9.02
N ALA A 224 0.03 4.84 -9.68
CA ALA A 224 1.05 4.24 -10.52
C ALA A 224 2.23 3.83 -9.63
N VAL A 225 2.88 2.72 -9.96
CA VAL A 225 4.03 2.18 -9.25
C VAL A 225 5.10 1.75 -10.26
N TRP A 226 6.38 1.97 -9.94
CA TRP A 226 7.48 1.53 -10.79
C TRP A 226 8.74 1.25 -9.97
N ASP A 227 9.59 0.37 -10.48
CA ASP A 227 10.94 0.13 -9.97
C ASP A 227 11.96 0.62 -11.00
N LEU A 228 12.68 1.69 -10.67
CA LEU A 228 13.76 2.24 -11.48
C LEU A 228 15.08 2.13 -10.71
N GLY A 229 16.01 1.33 -11.22
CA GLY A 229 17.32 1.11 -10.58
C GLY A 229 17.24 0.45 -9.20
N GLY A 230 16.21 -0.37 -8.92
CA GLY A 230 15.99 -1.07 -7.65
C GLY A 230 15.22 -0.26 -6.60
N ASN A 231 14.86 0.98 -6.90
CA ASN A 231 14.02 1.83 -6.05
C ASN A 231 12.57 1.80 -6.52
N VAL A 232 11.68 1.35 -5.65
CA VAL A 232 10.23 1.39 -5.92
C VAL A 232 9.67 2.73 -5.50
N GLU A 233 9.02 3.39 -6.45
CA GLU A 233 8.30 4.65 -6.25
C GLU A 233 6.83 4.48 -6.60
N THR A 234 6.00 5.29 -5.95
CA THR A 234 4.55 5.33 -6.20
C THR A 234 4.08 6.76 -6.44
N LEU A 235 3.11 6.93 -7.32
CA LEU A 235 2.46 8.20 -7.60
C LEU A 235 0.95 8.05 -7.44
N ASP A 236 0.42 8.68 -6.40
CA ASP A 236 -1.02 8.64 -6.09
C ASP A 236 -1.84 9.36 -7.18
N THR A 237 -2.98 8.79 -7.57
CA THR A 237 -3.87 9.36 -8.59
C THR A 237 -4.36 10.77 -8.25
N ARG A 238 -4.41 11.15 -6.96
CA ARG A 238 -4.79 12.49 -6.51
C ARG A 238 -3.80 13.58 -6.90
N LYS A 239 -2.53 13.22 -7.17
CA LYS A 239 -1.52 14.20 -7.63
C LYS A 239 -1.71 14.57 -9.09
N ALA A 240 -2.24 13.67 -9.93
CA ALA A 240 -2.52 13.86 -11.35
C ALA A 240 -1.33 14.49 -12.11
N GLU A 241 -0.14 13.96 -11.88
CA GLU A 241 1.11 14.42 -12.49
C GLU A 241 1.52 13.45 -13.59
N ARG A 242 1.75 13.99 -14.81
CA ARG A 242 2.31 13.21 -15.91
C ARG A 242 3.80 12.96 -15.67
N ARG A 243 4.24 11.71 -15.85
CA ARG A 243 5.64 11.35 -15.69
C ARG A 243 6.10 10.46 -16.84
N GLU A 244 7.30 10.69 -17.30
CA GLU A 244 7.98 9.87 -18.29
C GLU A 244 9.15 9.13 -17.64
N LEU A 245 9.22 7.82 -17.83
CA LEU A 245 10.22 6.92 -17.27
C LEU A 245 11.06 6.36 -18.41
N PRO A 246 12.40 6.44 -18.36
CA PRO A 246 13.27 5.79 -19.34
C PRO A 246 13.15 4.27 -19.23
N ALA A 247 13.36 3.56 -20.32
CA ALA A 247 13.41 2.08 -20.28
C ALA A 247 14.67 1.58 -19.55
N ALA A 248 15.77 2.33 -19.63
CA ALA A 248 17.02 1.96 -18.97
C ALA A 248 16.86 1.93 -17.45
N GLY A 249 17.12 0.76 -16.85
CA GLY A 249 16.97 0.54 -15.39
C GLY A 249 15.53 0.35 -14.92
N LEU A 250 14.52 0.39 -15.78
CA LEU A 250 13.12 0.13 -15.44
C LEU A 250 12.90 -1.39 -15.33
N ARG A 251 12.66 -1.88 -14.10
CA ARG A 251 12.42 -3.29 -13.85
C ARG A 251 10.95 -3.65 -14.03
N PHE A 252 10.06 -2.80 -13.56
CA PHE A 252 8.62 -2.88 -13.82
C PHE A 252 7.97 -1.50 -13.70
N VAL A 253 6.80 -1.36 -14.29
CA VAL A 253 5.89 -0.23 -14.13
C VAL A 253 4.46 -0.73 -14.14
N GLY A 254 3.59 -0.16 -13.29
CA GLY A 254 2.22 -0.65 -13.18
C GLY A 254 1.24 0.37 -12.66
N VAL A 255 -0.01 -0.03 -12.67
CA VAL A 255 -1.11 0.62 -11.95
C VAL A 255 -1.66 -0.33 -10.90
N GLU A 256 -1.96 0.21 -9.73
CA GLU A 256 -2.37 -0.59 -8.59
C GLU A 256 -3.47 0.08 -7.79
N ASP A 257 -4.21 -0.73 -7.07
CA ASP A 257 -4.94 -0.30 -5.88
C ASP A 257 -4.31 -0.93 -4.62
N SER A 258 -4.99 -0.83 -3.49
CA SER A 258 -4.47 -1.40 -2.24
C SER A 258 -4.23 -2.91 -2.30
N TYR A 259 -4.96 -3.65 -3.15
CA TYR A 259 -4.99 -5.10 -3.15
C TYR A 259 -4.59 -5.76 -4.47
N TYR A 260 -4.67 -5.03 -5.58
CA TYR A 260 -4.43 -5.59 -6.93
C TYR A 260 -3.44 -4.75 -7.70
N LEU A 261 -2.71 -5.42 -8.58
CA LEU A 261 -1.65 -4.85 -9.40
C LEU A 261 -1.79 -5.33 -10.85
N SER A 262 -1.68 -4.37 -11.77
CA SER A 262 -1.38 -4.61 -13.18
C SER A 262 -0.01 -4.02 -13.46
N ALA A 263 1.01 -4.85 -13.61
CA ALA A 263 2.39 -4.42 -13.84
C ALA A 263 2.93 -4.95 -15.16
N VAL A 264 3.63 -4.09 -15.86
CA VAL A 264 4.42 -4.39 -17.05
C VAL A 264 5.87 -4.57 -16.64
N ILE A 265 6.45 -5.69 -17.03
CA ILE A 265 7.87 -5.97 -16.94
C ILE A 265 8.44 -5.78 -18.34
N PRO A 266 9.25 -4.73 -18.58
CA PRO A 266 9.80 -4.44 -19.90
C PRO A 266 10.65 -5.63 -20.42
N GLY A 267 10.41 -5.98 -21.67
CA GLY A 267 11.26 -6.87 -22.43
C GLY A 267 12.14 -6.07 -23.39
N ARG A 268 12.15 -6.47 -24.65
CA ARG A 268 12.92 -5.79 -25.71
C ARG A 268 12.10 -4.73 -26.43
N GLY A 269 12.77 -3.69 -26.92
CA GLY A 269 12.18 -2.67 -27.80
C GLY A 269 11.36 -1.60 -27.09
N LEU A 270 11.50 -1.40 -25.77
CA LEU A 270 10.91 -0.30 -25.04
C LEU A 270 11.90 0.88 -24.99
N ALA A 271 11.48 2.06 -25.43
CA ALA A 271 12.22 3.31 -25.30
C ALA A 271 11.90 4.05 -24.01
N ALA A 272 10.61 4.21 -23.72
CA ALA A 272 10.12 4.92 -22.54
C ALA A 272 8.72 4.49 -22.16
N THR A 273 8.33 4.74 -20.90
CA THR A 273 6.95 4.61 -20.43
C THR A 273 6.46 5.95 -19.93
N VAL A 274 5.28 6.37 -20.39
CA VAL A 274 4.59 7.57 -19.90
C VAL A 274 3.47 7.16 -18.95
N LEU A 275 3.52 7.66 -17.73
CA LEU A 275 2.44 7.63 -16.76
C LEU A 275 1.53 8.84 -17.07
N GLN A 276 0.41 8.59 -17.72
CA GLN A 276 -0.52 9.64 -18.12
C GLN A 276 -1.73 9.67 -17.17
N PRO A 277 -1.90 10.73 -16.36
CA PRO A 277 -3.12 10.91 -15.59
C PRO A 277 -4.32 11.10 -16.50
N VAL A 278 -5.43 10.44 -16.16
CA VAL A 278 -6.69 10.54 -16.89
C VAL A 278 -7.86 10.67 -15.92
N LEU A 279 -8.88 11.41 -16.34
CA LEU A 279 -10.18 11.47 -15.70
C LEU A 279 -11.12 10.50 -16.41
N LEU A 280 -11.93 9.78 -15.65
CA LEU A 280 -12.86 8.80 -16.17
C LEU A 280 -14.29 9.35 -16.13
N GLU A 281 -14.91 9.51 -17.28
CA GLU A 281 -16.36 9.65 -17.38
C GLU A 281 -16.98 8.25 -17.35
N THR A 282 -17.97 8.07 -16.50
CA THR A 282 -18.68 6.79 -16.35
C THR A 282 -20.17 6.96 -16.68
N GLY A 283 -20.70 6.01 -17.44
CA GLY A 283 -22.13 5.90 -17.71
C GLY A 283 -22.89 5.12 -16.64
N THR A 284 -24.10 4.76 -16.94
CA THR A 284 -24.96 3.90 -16.12
C THR A 284 -24.27 2.56 -15.83
N GLY A 285 -24.27 2.13 -14.56
CA GLY A 285 -23.58 0.91 -14.14
C GLY A 285 -22.07 1.05 -13.91
N GLY A 286 -21.51 2.28 -13.96
CA GLY A 286 -20.10 2.54 -13.65
C GLY A 286 -19.13 2.16 -14.77
N ALA A 287 -19.62 1.76 -15.95
CA ALA A 287 -18.77 1.50 -17.11
C ALA A 287 -18.14 2.80 -17.62
N VAL A 288 -16.83 2.77 -17.93
CA VAL A 288 -16.13 3.92 -18.50
C VAL A 288 -16.61 4.17 -19.92
N THR A 289 -17.11 5.38 -20.19
CA THR A 289 -17.55 5.83 -21.51
C THR A 289 -16.45 6.60 -22.22
N ARG A 290 -15.65 7.32 -21.46
CA ARG A 290 -14.57 8.16 -21.98
C ARG A 290 -13.49 8.35 -20.93
N PHE A 291 -12.24 8.50 -21.36
CA PHE A 291 -11.17 9.02 -20.53
C PHE A 291 -10.61 10.31 -21.11
N ILE A 292 -10.29 11.26 -20.21
CA ILE A 292 -9.80 12.59 -20.57
C ILE A 292 -8.35 12.68 -20.04
N PRO A 293 -7.33 12.72 -20.92
CA PRO A 293 -5.95 12.91 -20.49
C PRO A 293 -5.77 14.29 -19.84
N VAL A 294 -5.09 14.34 -18.69
CA VAL A 294 -4.76 15.58 -17.99
C VAL A 294 -3.24 15.66 -17.81
N PRO A 295 -2.59 16.72 -18.27
CA PRO A 295 -1.15 16.86 -18.12
C PRO A 295 -0.72 17.15 -16.66
N SER A 296 -1.55 17.90 -15.91
CA SER A 296 -1.31 18.23 -14.51
C SER A 296 -2.60 18.49 -13.74
N LYS A 297 -2.52 18.46 -12.40
CA LYS A 297 -3.64 18.73 -11.52
C LYS A 297 -4.25 20.12 -11.71
N ASP A 298 -3.44 21.13 -12.03
CA ASP A 298 -3.87 22.52 -12.18
C ASP A 298 -4.77 22.76 -13.40
N GLN A 299 -4.82 21.78 -14.30
CA GLN A 299 -5.66 21.81 -15.50
C GLN A 299 -7.02 21.12 -15.31
N ILE A 300 -7.28 20.59 -14.10
CA ILE A 300 -8.57 19.98 -13.76
C ILE A 300 -9.56 21.09 -13.41
N THR A 301 -10.66 21.19 -14.17
CA THR A 301 -11.72 22.15 -13.88
C THR A 301 -12.55 21.72 -12.66
N LYS A 302 -13.28 22.66 -12.04
CA LYS A 302 -14.15 22.36 -10.89
C LYS A 302 -15.21 21.29 -11.21
N GLU A 303 -15.72 21.26 -12.43
CA GLU A 303 -16.68 20.26 -12.89
C GLU A 303 -16.05 18.86 -12.97
N GLN A 304 -14.76 18.80 -13.33
CA GLN A 304 -13.98 17.58 -13.45
C GLN A 304 -13.44 17.06 -12.12
N GLU A 305 -13.47 17.85 -11.03
CA GLU A 305 -12.96 17.45 -9.73
C GLU A 305 -13.66 16.20 -9.15
N SER A 306 -14.92 16.00 -9.50
CA SER A 306 -15.74 14.85 -9.09
C SER A 306 -15.44 13.57 -9.87
N LEU A 307 -14.74 13.65 -11.02
CA LEU A 307 -14.44 12.50 -11.86
C LEU A 307 -13.36 11.61 -11.21
N ALA A 308 -13.50 10.32 -11.42
CA ALA A 308 -12.50 9.36 -10.95
C ALA A 308 -11.18 9.57 -11.70
N ARG A 309 -10.08 9.58 -10.94
CA ARG A 309 -8.70 9.78 -11.44
C ARG A 309 -7.97 8.46 -11.49
N GLU A 310 -7.33 8.19 -12.62
CA GLU A 310 -6.54 6.98 -12.85
C GLU A 310 -5.27 7.29 -13.65
N PHE A 311 -4.38 6.31 -13.77
CA PHE A 311 -3.25 6.36 -14.68
C PHE A 311 -3.47 5.44 -15.88
N LEU A 312 -3.12 5.95 -17.06
CA LEU A 312 -2.90 5.19 -18.27
C LEU A 312 -1.40 5.03 -18.46
N LEU A 313 -0.93 3.80 -18.59
CA LEU A 313 0.45 3.51 -18.96
C LEU A 313 0.54 3.54 -20.49
N VAL A 314 1.48 4.33 -21.01
CA VAL A 314 1.73 4.44 -22.44
C VAL A 314 3.16 4.02 -22.71
N LEU A 315 3.33 2.85 -23.30
CA LEU A 315 4.61 2.21 -23.59
C LEU A 315 5.06 2.63 -25.00
N ARG A 316 6.13 3.41 -25.09
CA ARG A 316 6.70 3.87 -26.34
C ARG A 316 7.75 2.88 -26.83
N PRO A 317 7.58 2.28 -28.00
CA PRO A 317 8.58 1.39 -28.56
C PRO A 317 9.80 2.18 -29.07
N GLU A 318 10.95 1.51 -29.08
CA GLU A 318 12.19 1.98 -29.72
C GLU A 318 12.21 1.67 -31.22
N SER A 319 11.49 0.61 -31.60
CA SER A 319 11.45 0.08 -32.97
C SER A 319 10.05 -0.43 -33.32
N ASP A 320 9.91 -1.08 -34.45
CA ASP A 320 8.64 -1.70 -34.89
C ASP A 320 8.08 -2.77 -33.96
N THR A 321 8.90 -3.33 -33.04
CA THR A 321 8.53 -4.44 -32.17
C THR A 321 8.75 -4.08 -30.70
N LEU A 322 7.73 -4.35 -29.88
CA LEU A 322 7.74 -4.25 -28.43
C LEU A 322 7.35 -5.61 -27.83
N ALA A 323 8.22 -6.15 -26.97
CA ALA A 323 7.93 -7.36 -26.21
C ALA A 323 7.95 -7.05 -24.71
N LEU A 324 7.01 -7.62 -23.96
CA LEU A 324 6.88 -7.40 -22.51
C LEU A 324 6.22 -8.60 -21.84
N ASN A 325 6.43 -8.72 -20.53
CA ASN A 325 5.60 -9.55 -19.67
C ASN A 325 4.67 -8.66 -18.85
N SER A 326 3.51 -9.15 -18.50
CA SER A 326 2.60 -8.41 -17.63
C SER A 326 2.03 -9.29 -16.53
N TYR A 327 2.08 -8.78 -15.31
CA TYR A 327 1.43 -9.36 -14.14
C TYR A 327 0.04 -8.73 -13.98
N TRP A 328 -0.97 -9.56 -13.80
CA TRP A 328 -2.33 -9.14 -13.49
C TRP A 328 -2.84 -9.98 -12.33
N GLY A 329 -2.96 -9.40 -11.14
CA GLY A 329 -3.35 -10.22 -9.99
C GLY A 329 -3.37 -9.50 -8.66
N ALA A 330 -3.61 -10.30 -7.63
CA ALA A 330 -3.60 -9.85 -6.25
C ALA A 330 -2.17 -9.50 -5.79
N LYS A 331 -2.03 -8.50 -4.92
CA LYS A 331 -0.78 -8.12 -4.27
C LYS A 331 -0.46 -9.06 -3.10
N ALA A 332 -0.59 -10.37 -3.32
CA ALA A 332 -0.21 -11.38 -2.34
C ALA A 332 1.32 -11.44 -2.23
N TYR A 333 1.86 -11.06 -1.05
CA TYR A 333 3.30 -10.89 -0.85
C TYR A 333 4.11 -12.12 -1.24
N GLU A 334 3.69 -13.31 -0.80
CA GLU A 334 4.41 -14.57 -1.06
C GLU A 334 4.48 -14.90 -2.57
N ARG A 335 3.36 -14.68 -3.29
CA ARG A 335 3.30 -14.88 -4.74
C ARG A 335 4.20 -13.90 -5.48
N LEU A 336 4.17 -12.62 -5.10
CA LEU A 336 5.00 -11.60 -5.75
C LEU A 336 6.49 -11.80 -5.44
N ALA A 337 6.83 -12.26 -4.25
CA ALA A 337 8.20 -12.57 -3.83
C ALA A 337 8.78 -13.80 -4.56
N ALA A 338 7.93 -14.72 -5.01
CA ALA A 338 8.35 -15.87 -5.81
C ALA A 338 8.73 -15.49 -7.25
N LEU A 339 8.31 -14.30 -7.73
CA LEU A 339 8.63 -13.81 -9.07
C LEU A 339 9.97 -13.06 -9.06
N PRO A 340 10.85 -13.25 -10.05
CA PRO A 340 12.21 -12.70 -10.06
C PRO A 340 12.28 -11.21 -10.42
N TYR A 341 11.16 -10.48 -10.37
CA TYR A 341 11.04 -9.10 -10.87
C TYR A 341 11.00 -8.04 -9.76
N GLY A 342 10.97 -8.45 -8.47
CA GLY A 342 10.90 -7.53 -7.33
C GLY A 342 9.54 -6.88 -7.12
N LEU A 343 8.48 -7.49 -7.66
CA LEU A 343 7.09 -7.03 -7.50
C LEU A 343 6.59 -7.09 -6.05
N ASP A 344 7.21 -7.90 -5.18
CA ASP A 344 6.94 -7.97 -3.74
C ASP A 344 7.13 -6.63 -3.03
N LYS A 345 7.99 -5.76 -3.58
CA LYS A 345 8.22 -4.41 -3.05
C LYS A 345 7.03 -3.47 -3.24
N THR A 346 6.07 -3.82 -4.10
CA THR A 346 4.80 -3.06 -4.23
C THR A 346 3.89 -3.24 -3.02
N VAL A 347 4.10 -4.29 -2.22
CA VAL A 347 3.39 -4.49 -0.95
C VAL A 347 4.06 -3.63 0.12
N ASP A 348 3.50 -2.44 0.38
CA ASP A 348 4.06 -1.47 1.31
C ASP A 348 3.73 -1.80 2.78
N PHE A 349 4.66 -2.47 3.45
CA PHE A 349 4.61 -2.67 4.90
C PHE A 349 5.17 -1.48 5.70
N GLY A 350 5.63 -0.41 5.04
CA GLY A 350 6.25 0.75 5.67
C GLY A 350 7.53 0.45 6.43
N THR A 351 7.90 1.35 7.35
CA THR A 351 9.12 1.23 8.17
C THR A 351 9.13 0.01 9.09
N PHE A 352 7.95 -0.53 9.42
CA PHE A 352 7.79 -1.70 10.28
C PHE A 352 7.73 -3.02 9.50
N GLY A 353 8.07 -3.03 8.22
CA GLY A 353 8.05 -4.22 7.35
C GLY A 353 8.84 -5.40 7.90
N ILE A 354 9.94 -5.14 8.64
CA ILE A 354 10.75 -6.18 9.28
C ILE A 354 9.94 -7.00 10.33
N VAL A 355 8.93 -6.40 10.92
CA VAL A 355 8.00 -7.06 11.86
C VAL A 355 6.73 -7.51 11.15
N ALA A 356 6.22 -6.72 10.21
CA ALA A 356 4.96 -7.00 9.52
C ALA A 356 5.02 -8.26 8.64
N ARG A 357 6.15 -8.52 7.95
CA ARG A 357 6.32 -9.72 7.12
C ARG A 357 6.27 -11.04 7.92
N PRO A 358 7.04 -11.22 9.02
CA PRO A 358 6.90 -12.39 9.87
C PRO A 358 5.49 -12.56 10.46
N LEU A 359 4.80 -11.43 10.79
CA LEU A 359 3.42 -11.49 11.27
C LEU A 359 2.48 -12.00 10.18
N LEU A 360 2.64 -11.57 8.92
CA LEU A 360 1.84 -12.06 7.80
C LEU A 360 2.09 -13.55 7.55
N ALA A 361 3.35 -13.97 7.51
CA ALA A 361 3.71 -15.38 7.36
C ALA A 361 3.13 -16.24 8.51
N GLY A 362 3.21 -15.75 9.76
CA GLY A 362 2.59 -16.41 10.92
C GLY A 362 1.07 -16.47 10.81
N LEU A 363 0.41 -15.41 10.31
CA LEU A 363 -1.04 -15.38 10.08
C LEU A 363 -1.46 -16.43 9.04
N HIS A 364 -0.72 -16.54 7.93
CA HIS A 364 -0.96 -17.55 6.90
C HIS A 364 -0.72 -18.97 7.44
N TRP A 365 0.30 -19.16 8.25
CA TRP A 365 0.56 -20.45 8.87
C TRP A 365 -0.56 -20.87 9.82
N ILE A 366 -1.06 -19.96 10.67
CA ILE A 366 -2.19 -20.22 11.57
C ILE A 366 -3.45 -20.54 10.76
N TYR A 367 -3.71 -19.76 9.70
CA TYR A 367 -4.86 -19.99 8.83
C TYR A 367 -4.80 -21.36 8.15
N GLY A 368 -3.65 -21.73 7.62
CA GLY A 368 -3.48 -22.98 6.88
C GLY A 368 -3.46 -24.25 7.75
N HIS A 369 -3.03 -24.14 9.04
CA HIS A 369 -2.78 -25.33 9.86
C HIS A 369 -3.68 -25.45 11.10
N ILE A 370 -4.22 -24.33 11.62
CA ILE A 370 -4.95 -24.34 12.89
C ILE A 370 -6.44 -23.97 12.67
N VAL A 371 -6.70 -22.82 12.05
CA VAL A 371 -8.06 -22.31 11.85
C VAL A 371 -8.23 -21.75 10.46
N HIS A 372 -9.21 -22.24 9.71
CA HIS A 372 -9.49 -21.79 8.33
C HIS A 372 -10.40 -20.55 8.32
N ASN A 373 -10.08 -19.57 9.18
CA ASN A 373 -10.79 -18.31 9.31
C ASN A 373 -9.80 -17.22 9.76
N TYR A 374 -9.63 -16.18 8.95
CA TYR A 374 -8.66 -15.11 9.23
C TYR A 374 -8.98 -14.31 10.50
N GLY A 375 -10.24 -14.11 10.85
CA GLY A 375 -10.60 -13.43 12.08
C GLY A 375 -10.13 -14.20 13.32
N TRP A 376 -10.34 -15.51 13.37
CA TRP A 376 -9.80 -16.36 14.44
C TRP A 376 -8.28 -16.49 14.38
N ALA A 377 -7.68 -16.45 13.19
CA ALA A 377 -6.24 -16.42 13.06
C ALA A 377 -5.63 -15.13 13.65
N ILE A 378 -6.28 -13.96 13.47
CA ILE A 378 -5.92 -12.70 14.12
C ILE A 378 -6.00 -12.83 15.64
N VAL A 379 -7.07 -13.42 16.17
CA VAL A 379 -7.23 -13.66 17.62
C VAL A 379 -6.08 -14.51 18.14
N LEU A 380 -5.82 -15.68 17.53
CA LEU A 380 -4.74 -16.58 17.94
C LEU A 380 -3.36 -15.93 17.84
N MET A 381 -3.09 -15.21 16.76
CA MET A 381 -1.84 -14.48 16.61
C MET A 381 -1.67 -13.45 17.73
N THR A 382 -2.73 -12.75 18.10
CA THR A 382 -2.72 -11.79 19.21
C THR A 382 -2.40 -12.48 20.53
N VAL A 383 -2.97 -13.67 20.79
CA VAL A 383 -2.65 -14.50 21.96
C VAL A 383 -1.18 -14.89 21.96
N LEU A 384 -0.64 -15.38 20.84
CA LEU A 384 0.78 -15.76 20.74
C LEU A 384 1.72 -14.58 21.02
N ILE A 385 1.44 -13.41 20.44
CA ILE A 385 2.22 -12.19 20.72
C ILE A 385 2.14 -11.85 22.21
N LYS A 386 0.97 -11.93 22.82
CA LYS A 386 0.79 -11.68 24.27
C LYS A 386 1.61 -12.65 25.12
N ILE A 387 1.65 -13.94 24.78
CA ILE A 387 2.46 -14.94 25.48
C ILE A 387 3.94 -14.59 25.41
N VAL A 388 4.43 -14.23 24.23
CA VAL A 388 5.83 -13.80 24.03
C VAL A 388 6.17 -12.55 24.85
N LEU A 389 5.23 -11.59 24.93
CA LEU A 389 5.41 -10.35 25.67
C LEU A 389 5.08 -10.47 27.18
N LEU A 390 4.57 -11.62 27.64
CA LEU A 390 4.15 -11.81 29.03
C LEU A 390 5.22 -11.47 30.07
N PRO A 391 6.49 -11.93 29.94
CA PRO A 391 7.52 -11.62 30.93
C PRO A 391 7.83 -10.12 31.02
N LEU A 392 7.78 -9.41 29.88
CA LEU A 392 8.02 -7.98 29.82
C LEU A 392 6.85 -7.20 30.46
N THR A 393 5.61 -7.55 30.08
CA THR A 393 4.40 -6.90 30.61
C THR A 393 4.23 -7.15 32.10
N HIS A 394 4.61 -8.34 32.59
CA HIS A 394 4.60 -8.66 34.02
C HIS A 394 5.58 -7.74 34.81
N LYS A 395 6.85 -7.65 34.39
CA LYS A 395 7.85 -6.76 35.01
C LYS A 395 7.38 -5.31 35.09
N SER A 396 6.78 -4.82 34.00
CA SER A 396 6.26 -3.45 33.96
C SER A 396 5.05 -3.25 34.87
N TYR A 397 4.14 -4.22 34.93
CA TYR A 397 2.99 -4.18 35.83
C TYR A 397 3.43 -4.09 37.31
N VAL A 398 4.44 -4.91 37.69
CA VAL A 398 5.03 -4.85 39.04
C VAL A 398 5.64 -3.47 39.32
N SER A 399 6.37 -2.89 38.37
CA SER A 399 6.94 -1.55 38.49
C SER A 399 5.85 -0.47 38.65
N MET A 400 4.77 -0.53 37.85
CA MET A 400 3.64 0.41 37.96
C MET A 400 2.94 0.34 39.32
N ARG A 401 2.78 -0.87 39.85
CA ARG A 401 2.20 -1.05 41.19
C ARG A 401 3.07 -0.44 42.30
N LYS A 402 4.38 -0.71 42.28
CA LYS A 402 5.33 -0.08 43.22
C LYS A 402 5.23 1.45 43.15
N MET A 403 5.09 2.02 41.94
CA MET A 403 4.85 3.47 41.79
C MET A 403 3.51 3.90 42.39
N GLN A 404 2.46 3.09 42.27
CA GLN A 404 1.15 3.39 42.87
C GLN A 404 1.22 3.39 44.39
N ASP A 405 1.94 2.45 45.00
CA ASP A 405 2.14 2.35 46.45
C ASP A 405 2.91 3.57 47.02
N LEU A 406 3.73 4.24 46.18
CA LEU A 406 4.40 5.49 46.49
C LEU A 406 3.52 6.76 46.32
N ASN A 407 2.31 6.64 45.77
CA ASN A 407 1.42 7.78 45.55
C ASN A 407 1.17 8.63 46.81
N PRO A 408 0.89 8.07 48.02
CA PRO A 408 0.69 8.90 49.21
C PRO A 408 1.95 9.70 49.60
N LYS A 409 3.16 9.10 49.47
CA LYS A 409 4.43 9.80 49.71
C LYS A 409 4.65 10.93 48.68
N MET A 410 4.36 10.67 47.41
CA MET A 410 4.43 11.68 46.35
C MET A 410 3.40 12.81 46.57
N GLN A 411 2.20 12.49 47.05
CA GLN A 411 1.17 13.48 47.33
C GLN A 411 1.61 14.40 48.46
N SER A 412 2.21 13.87 49.52
CA SER A 412 2.77 14.68 50.62
C SER A 412 3.88 15.62 50.13
N ILE A 413 4.74 15.20 49.23
CA ILE A 413 5.74 16.07 48.61
C ILE A 413 5.04 17.18 47.80
N ARG A 414 4.09 16.85 46.94
CA ARG A 414 3.33 17.84 46.15
C ARG A 414 2.59 18.87 47.03
N ASP A 415 2.00 18.42 48.10
CA ASP A 415 1.26 19.30 49.02
C ASP A 415 2.20 20.28 49.74
N ARG A 416 3.43 19.87 50.09
CA ARG A 416 4.46 20.78 50.64
C ARG A 416 4.88 21.88 49.66
N TYR A 417 4.82 21.63 48.38
CA TYR A 417 5.18 22.58 47.33
C TYR A 417 3.96 23.36 46.77
N LYS A 418 2.72 22.96 47.06
CA LYS A 418 1.50 23.50 46.48
C LYS A 418 1.38 25.04 46.66
N GLY A 419 1.73 25.55 47.84
CA GLY A 419 1.75 26.98 48.12
C GLY A 419 2.93 27.75 47.50
N LYS A 420 3.97 27.05 47.05
CA LYS A 420 5.21 27.61 46.48
C LYS A 420 5.24 27.58 44.95
N MET A 421 4.25 26.99 44.32
CA MET A 421 4.20 26.80 42.86
C MET A 421 3.94 28.10 42.08
N LYS A 422 3.52 29.17 42.77
CA LYS A 422 3.38 30.49 42.18
C LYS A 422 4.25 31.49 42.97
N ASP A 423 4.87 32.44 42.27
CA ASP A 423 5.58 33.55 42.88
C ASP A 423 4.58 34.57 43.47
N LYS A 424 5.08 35.61 44.13
CA LYS A 424 4.25 36.71 44.70
C LYS A 424 3.44 37.48 43.64
N GLN A 425 3.81 37.32 42.34
CA GLN A 425 3.14 37.96 41.20
C GLN A 425 2.20 36.97 40.46
N GLY A 426 1.94 35.77 41.02
CA GLY A 426 1.04 34.78 40.43
C GLY A 426 1.63 33.99 39.27
N ARG A 427 2.93 34.15 38.94
CA ARG A 427 3.61 33.45 37.87
C ARG A 427 4.08 32.06 38.34
N PRO A 428 4.22 31.07 37.45
CA PRO A 428 4.76 29.75 37.79
C PRO A 428 6.17 29.86 38.35
N ASN A 429 6.38 29.34 39.55
CA ASN A 429 7.71 29.26 40.16
C ASN A 429 8.45 28.01 39.70
N LEU A 430 9.30 28.16 38.67
CA LEU A 430 10.06 27.08 38.04
C LEU A 430 11.07 26.45 39.03
N GLU A 431 11.63 27.21 39.96
CA GLU A 431 12.58 26.67 40.95
C GLU A 431 11.87 25.75 41.95
N ALA A 432 10.70 26.15 42.46
CA ALA A 432 9.91 25.29 43.33
C ALA A 432 9.46 24.00 42.59
N GLN A 433 9.09 24.12 41.33
CA GLN A 433 8.72 22.97 40.49
C GLN A 433 9.91 22.03 40.28
N ARG A 434 11.11 22.58 40.03
CA ARG A 434 12.34 21.78 39.87
C ARG A 434 12.67 21.03 41.15
N LYS A 435 12.69 21.71 42.33
CA LYS A 435 12.94 21.08 43.62
C LYS A 435 11.92 19.98 43.94
N MET A 436 10.66 20.19 43.67
CA MET A 436 9.61 19.17 43.82
C MET A 436 9.88 17.96 42.96
N ASN A 437 10.27 18.15 41.68
CA ASN A 437 10.56 17.04 40.76
C ASN A 437 11.84 16.30 41.19
N GLU A 438 12.87 17.00 41.69
CA GLU A 438 14.08 16.42 42.21
C GLU A 438 13.79 15.55 43.46
N GLU A 439 12.93 15.98 44.35
CA GLU A 439 12.52 15.24 45.53
C GLU A 439 11.69 14.00 45.20
N ILE A 440 10.76 14.10 44.21
CA ILE A 440 10.01 12.96 43.69
C ILE A 440 10.95 11.95 43.02
N MET A 441 11.92 12.44 42.23
CA MET A 441 12.88 11.57 41.58
C MET A 441 13.84 10.89 42.61
N GLY A 442 14.19 11.61 43.67
CA GLY A 442 14.93 11.08 44.84
C GLY A 442 14.15 9.95 45.52
N LEU A 443 12.84 10.14 45.73
CA LEU A 443 11.95 9.11 46.28
C LEU A 443 11.93 7.85 45.40
N TYR A 444 11.82 7.98 44.07
CA TYR A 444 11.88 6.83 43.18
C TYR A 444 13.21 6.07 43.26
N LYS A 445 14.33 6.81 43.33
CA LYS A 445 15.65 6.22 43.47
C LYS A 445 15.84 5.48 44.82
N SER A 446 15.38 6.07 45.92
CA SER A 446 15.52 5.45 47.27
C SER A 446 14.66 4.19 47.42
N GLU A 447 13.52 4.12 46.73
CA GLU A 447 12.64 2.96 46.75
C GLU A 447 12.95 1.95 45.61
N GLY A 448 14.02 2.18 44.83
CA GLY A 448 14.45 1.30 43.74
C GLY A 448 13.42 1.14 42.61
N VAL A 449 12.57 2.16 42.37
CA VAL A 449 11.51 2.14 41.38
C VAL A 449 11.94 2.96 40.17
N ASN A 450 11.89 2.34 38.98
CA ASN A 450 12.14 3.05 37.73
C ASN A 450 10.84 3.60 37.14
N PRO A 451 10.65 4.94 37.09
CA PRO A 451 9.42 5.54 36.54
C PRO A 451 9.24 5.22 35.05
N ALA A 452 10.30 4.97 34.29
CA ALA A 452 10.22 4.55 32.89
C ALA A 452 9.75 3.09 32.73
N GLY A 453 9.82 2.25 33.78
CA GLY A 453 9.36 0.87 33.74
C GLY A 453 7.85 0.74 33.46
N GLY A 454 7.05 1.71 33.84
CA GLY A 454 5.60 1.74 33.64
C GLY A 454 5.16 1.98 32.19
N CYS A 455 5.93 2.74 31.41
CA CYS A 455 5.60 3.03 30.01
C CYS A 455 6.26 2.03 29.01
N LEU A 456 7.16 1.15 29.49
CA LEU A 456 7.89 0.22 28.65
C LEU A 456 6.99 -0.71 27.80
N PRO A 457 5.87 -1.29 28.31
CA PRO A 457 4.97 -2.08 27.45
C PRO A 457 4.38 -1.26 26.32
N MET A 458 4.02 0.00 26.56
CA MET A 458 3.47 0.87 25.54
C MET A 458 4.49 1.14 24.43
N LEU A 459 5.76 1.37 24.80
CA LEU A 459 6.84 1.60 23.82
C LEU A 459 7.10 0.37 22.95
N VAL A 460 7.03 -0.84 23.52
CA VAL A 460 7.18 -2.08 22.76
C VAL A 460 5.93 -2.41 21.94
N GLN A 461 4.75 -2.08 22.46
CA GLN A 461 3.47 -2.34 21.80
C GLN A 461 3.26 -1.46 20.54
N LEU A 462 3.78 -0.21 20.53
CA LEU A 462 3.60 0.69 19.39
C LEU A 462 4.19 0.15 18.07
N PRO A 463 5.45 -0.31 18.00
CA PRO A 463 5.98 -0.93 16.79
C PRO A 463 5.17 -2.15 16.32
N ILE A 464 4.73 -3.00 17.25
CA ILE A 464 3.91 -4.17 16.95
C ILE A 464 2.55 -3.74 16.41
N LEU A 465 1.92 -2.75 17.04
CA LEU A 465 0.65 -2.20 16.57
C LEU A 465 0.76 -1.65 15.15
N PHE A 466 1.78 -0.82 14.88
CA PHE A 466 1.98 -0.27 13.54
C PHE A 466 2.30 -1.34 12.51
N ALA A 467 3.10 -2.36 12.88
CA ALA A 467 3.37 -3.50 12.02
C ALA A 467 2.08 -4.29 11.71
N PHE A 468 1.26 -4.54 12.74
CA PHE A 468 -0.04 -5.21 12.58
C PHE A 468 -0.99 -4.39 11.71
N TYR A 469 -1.08 -3.08 11.96
CA TYR A 469 -1.87 -2.17 11.15
C TYR A 469 -1.45 -2.23 9.67
N ARG A 470 -0.14 -2.09 9.40
CA ARG A 470 0.39 -2.15 8.03
C ARG A 470 0.15 -3.50 7.37
N MET A 471 0.36 -4.59 8.11
CA MET A 471 0.09 -5.95 7.64
C MET A 471 -1.39 -6.12 7.26
N LEU A 472 -2.31 -5.76 8.16
CA LEU A 472 -3.75 -5.95 7.93
C LEU A 472 -4.29 -5.07 6.79
N THR A 473 -3.74 -3.87 6.59
CA THR A 473 -4.15 -2.99 5.50
C THR A 473 -3.55 -3.37 4.14
N ALA A 474 -2.42 -4.09 4.14
CA ALA A 474 -1.75 -4.56 2.93
C ALA A 474 -2.15 -6.00 2.53
N ALA A 475 -2.67 -6.81 3.47
CA ALA A 475 -3.01 -8.20 3.23
C ALA A 475 -4.28 -8.32 2.38
N VAL A 476 -4.13 -8.71 1.12
CA VAL A 476 -5.24 -8.94 0.19
C VAL A 476 -6.15 -10.09 0.65
N GLU A 477 -5.60 -11.02 1.38
CA GLU A 477 -6.27 -12.22 1.90
C GLU A 477 -7.39 -11.89 2.91
N LEU A 478 -7.34 -10.70 3.50
CA LEU A 478 -8.39 -10.23 4.42
C LEU A 478 -9.59 -9.61 3.70
N ARG A 479 -9.45 -9.33 2.42
CA ARG A 479 -10.52 -8.79 1.60
C ARG A 479 -11.59 -9.86 1.36
N ASN A 480 -12.85 -9.52 1.68
CA ASN A 480 -13.99 -10.45 1.68
C ASN A 480 -13.77 -11.69 2.57
N ALA A 481 -12.85 -11.64 3.55
CA ALA A 481 -12.65 -12.70 4.52
C ALA A 481 -13.63 -12.49 5.67
N PRO A 482 -14.59 -13.42 5.90
CA PRO A 482 -15.53 -13.33 7.00
C PRO A 482 -14.86 -13.73 8.33
N TRP A 483 -15.36 -13.16 9.43
CA TRP A 483 -15.02 -13.63 10.77
C TRP A 483 -16.18 -14.35 11.43
N ALA A 484 -17.12 -13.60 11.96
CA ALA A 484 -18.29 -14.11 12.67
C ALA A 484 -19.45 -13.12 12.60
N LEU A 485 -20.67 -13.62 12.75
CA LEU A 485 -21.92 -12.85 12.77
C LEU A 485 -22.06 -11.99 11.51
N TRP A 486 -22.08 -10.68 11.67
CA TRP A 486 -22.25 -9.69 10.59
C TRP A 486 -20.94 -9.23 9.94
N ILE A 487 -19.78 -9.67 10.42
CA ILE A 487 -18.50 -9.30 9.82
C ILE A 487 -18.19 -10.25 8.66
N HIS A 488 -18.51 -9.80 7.46
CA HIS A 488 -18.29 -10.55 6.21
C HIS A 488 -17.00 -10.16 5.50
N ASP A 489 -16.35 -9.06 5.90
CA ASP A 489 -15.12 -8.57 5.33
C ASP A 489 -14.25 -7.88 6.41
N LEU A 490 -13.11 -8.51 6.73
CA LEU A 490 -12.17 -7.99 7.72
C LEU A 490 -11.38 -6.77 7.23
N SER A 491 -11.36 -6.52 5.93
CA SER A 491 -10.67 -5.37 5.32
C SER A 491 -11.47 -4.07 5.33
N THR A 492 -12.76 -4.15 5.62
CA THR A 492 -13.68 -3.00 5.69
C THR A 492 -14.07 -2.66 7.12
N ALA A 493 -14.61 -1.45 7.33
CA ALA A 493 -15.15 -1.05 8.62
C ALA A 493 -16.38 -1.89 9.00
N ASP A 494 -16.60 -2.09 10.29
CA ASP A 494 -17.79 -2.74 10.81
C ASP A 494 -19.06 -1.95 10.45
N PRO A 495 -19.99 -2.51 9.67
CA PRO A 495 -21.16 -1.79 9.18
C PRO A 495 -22.11 -1.33 10.32
N TYR A 496 -22.07 -1.99 11.47
CA TYR A 496 -22.90 -1.65 12.64
C TYR A 496 -22.13 -0.94 13.74
N TYR A 497 -20.81 -0.71 13.57
CA TYR A 497 -19.92 -0.08 14.55
C TYR A 497 -19.88 -0.80 15.92
N VAL A 498 -20.34 -2.02 16.02
CA VAL A 498 -20.38 -2.78 17.29
C VAL A 498 -18.96 -3.09 17.77
N LEU A 499 -18.07 -3.55 16.89
CA LEU A 499 -16.68 -3.85 17.25
C LEU A 499 -15.94 -2.62 17.81
N PRO A 500 -15.95 -1.44 17.18
CA PRO A 500 -15.30 -0.24 17.74
C PRO A 500 -15.90 0.18 19.09
N ILE A 501 -17.22 0.08 19.27
CA ILE A 501 -17.89 0.41 20.52
C ILE A 501 -17.46 -0.53 21.65
N VAL A 502 -17.48 -1.85 21.41
CA VAL A 502 -17.06 -2.87 22.39
C VAL A 502 -15.56 -2.73 22.69
N MET A 503 -14.74 -2.46 21.67
CA MET A 503 -13.31 -2.18 21.84
C MET A 503 -13.08 -0.97 22.75
N SER A 504 -13.80 0.13 22.54
CA SER A 504 -13.69 1.34 23.37
C SER A 504 -14.14 1.10 24.82
N LEU A 505 -15.23 0.34 25.00
CA LEU A 505 -15.72 -0.03 26.33
C LEU A 505 -14.71 -0.92 27.07
N THR A 506 -14.15 -1.92 26.41
CA THR A 506 -13.10 -2.79 27.00
C THR A 506 -11.84 -1.99 27.31
N GLN A 507 -11.45 -1.02 26.47
CA GLN A 507 -10.32 -0.13 26.75
C GLN A 507 -10.57 0.76 27.96
N PHE A 508 -11.78 1.30 28.11
CA PHE A 508 -12.17 2.05 29.30
C PHE A 508 -12.09 1.20 30.58
N LEU A 509 -12.59 -0.05 30.51
CA LEU A 509 -12.50 -0.99 31.64
C LEU A 509 -11.05 -1.30 31.98
N GLN A 510 -10.22 -1.60 30.98
CA GLN A 510 -8.79 -1.84 31.13
C GLN A 510 -8.08 -0.66 31.80
N GLN A 511 -8.39 0.58 31.38
CA GLN A 511 -7.80 1.77 31.98
C GLN A 511 -8.19 1.96 33.46
N ARG A 512 -9.43 1.63 33.83
CA ARG A 512 -9.84 1.65 35.24
C ARG A 512 -9.08 0.64 36.10
N MET A 513 -8.74 -0.52 35.52
CA MET A 513 -7.99 -1.59 36.22
C MET A 513 -6.48 -1.30 36.27
N THR A 514 -5.96 -0.48 35.36
CA THR A 514 -4.54 -0.18 35.27
C THR A 514 -4.12 0.78 36.38
N PRO A 515 -3.10 0.42 37.22
CA PRO A 515 -2.59 1.31 38.24
C PRO A 515 -1.97 2.53 37.59
N MET A 516 -2.48 3.72 37.87
CA MET A 516 -1.92 4.97 37.37
C MET A 516 -1.29 5.76 38.50
N ALA A 517 0.02 5.98 38.41
CA ALA A 517 0.73 6.95 39.22
C ALA A 517 0.77 8.27 38.43
N GLY A 518 0.32 9.38 39.00
CA GLY A 518 0.38 10.66 38.31
C GLY A 518 -0.53 11.74 38.89
N ASP A 519 -0.51 12.92 38.25
CA ASP A 519 -1.37 14.05 38.57
C ASP A 519 -2.84 13.71 38.21
N PRO A 520 -3.82 14.15 39.05
CA PRO A 520 -5.25 14.00 38.75
C PRO A 520 -5.67 14.54 37.37
N ALA A 521 -5.04 15.59 36.88
CA ALA A 521 -5.28 16.13 35.55
C ALA A 521 -4.84 15.16 34.45
N GLN A 522 -3.67 14.55 34.59
CA GLN A 522 -3.15 13.54 33.67
C GLN A 522 -4.05 12.30 33.65
N ARG A 523 -4.51 11.85 34.82
CA ARG A 523 -5.45 10.73 34.95
C ARG A 523 -6.77 11.00 34.21
N ARG A 524 -7.34 12.22 34.32
CA ARG A 524 -8.56 12.60 33.58
C ARG A 524 -8.32 12.57 32.06
N MET A 525 -7.18 13.08 31.61
CA MET A 525 -6.81 13.07 30.19
C MET A 525 -6.73 11.63 29.65
N PHE A 526 -6.09 10.72 30.38
CA PHE A 526 -6.03 9.30 29.99
C PHE A 526 -7.43 8.67 29.97
N MET A 527 -8.31 8.99 30.91
CA MET A 527 -9.69 8.48 30.94
C MET A 527 -10.54 8.91 29.73
N MET A 528 -10.15 9.97 29.01
CA MET A 528 -10.80 10.39 27.76
C MET A 528 -10.28 9.65 26.53
N MET A 529 -9.12 8.98 26.62
CA MET A 529 -8.47 8.29 25.49
C MET A 529 -9.38 7.27 24.79
N PRO A 530 -10.18 6.41 25.47
CA PRO A 530 -11.07 5.46 24.83
C PRO A 530 -12.08 6.12 23.90
N PHE A 531 -12.58 7.31 24.26
CA PHE A 531 -13.51 8.05 23.42
C PHE A 531 -12.84 8.59 22.14
N VAL A 532 -11.61 9.09 22.27
CA VAL A 532 -10.81 9.50 21.11
C VAL A 532 -10.53 8.31 20.21
N MET A 533 -10.18 7.17 20.80
CA MET A 533 -9.93 5.93 20.04
C MET A 533 -11.20 5.44 19.35
N LEU A 534 -12.38 5.54 19.96
CA LEU A 534 -13.64 5.20 19.32
C LEU A 534 -13.77 5.91 17.96
N PHE A 535 -13.66 7.24 17.95
CA PHE A 535 -13.79 8.04 16.73
C PHE A 535 -12.71 7.71 15.67
N LEU A 536 -11.50 7.41 16.14
CA LEU A 536 -10.40 7.04 15.24
C LEU A 536 -10.64 5.68 14.59
N PHE A 537 -11.22 4.73 15.32
CA PHE A 537 -11.42 3.34 14.88
C PHE A 537 -12.77 3.09 14.20
N LEU A 538 -13.73 4.02 14.24
CA LEU A 538 -14.99 3.89 13.51
C LEU A 538 -14.81 3.58 12.01
N PRO A 539 -13.94 4.29 11.26
CA PRO A 539 -13.71 4.00 9.84
C PRO A 539 -12.64 2.92 9.60
N SER A 540 -12.08 2.31 10.65
CA SER A 540 -10.97 1.38 10.52
C SER A 540 -11.44 -0.02 10.10
N PRO A 541 -10.61 -0.79 9.38
CA PRO A 541 -10.91 -2.17 9.03
C PRO A 541 -11.23 -3.02 10.25
N SER A 542 -12.26 -3.86 10.14
CA SER A 542 -12.76 -4.73 11.23
C SER A 542 -11.66 -5.65 11.79
N GLY A 543 -10.73 -6.12 10.95
CA GLY A 543 -9.59 -6.92 11.40
C GLY A 543 -8.67 -6.20 12.37
N LEU A 544 -8.44 -4.89 12.16
CA LEU A 544 -7.65 -4.06 13.07
C LEU A 544 -8.37 -3.83 14.40
N VAL A 545 -9.67 -3.55 14.34
CA VAL A 545 -10.49 -3.38 15.54
C VAL A 545 -10.56 -4.67 16.35
N LEU A 546 -10.67 -5.83 15.68
CA LEU A 546 -10.66 -7.15 16.29
C LEU A 546 -9.34 -7.44 17.01
N TYR A 547 -8.20 -7.14 16.38
CA TYR A 547 -6.89 -7.23 17.02
C TYR A 547 -6.85 -6.39 18.31
N TRP A 548 -7.27 -5.12 18.26
CA TRP A 548 -7.24 -4.24 19.41
C TRP A 548 -8.20 -4.70 20.52
N LEU A 549 -9.41 -5.10 20.17
CA LEU A 549 -10.39 -5.67 21.11
C LEU A 549 -9.81 -6.91 21.82
N THR A 550 -9.26 -7.85 21.06
CA THR A 550 -8.62 -9.06 21.61
C THR A 550 -7.47 -8.70 22.56
N ASN A 551 -6.63 -7.74 22.16
CA ASN A 551 -5.53 -7.24 22.99
C ASN A 551 -6.03 -6.65 24.32
N ASN A 552 -7.12 -5.88 24.30
CA ASN A 552 -7.74 -5.32 25.51
C ASN A 552 -8.27 -6.41 26.43
N ILE A 553 -9.02 -7.37 25.89
CA ILE A 553 -9.59 -8.49 26.64
C ILE A 553 -8.47 -9.31 27.33
N LEU A 554 -7.43 -9.66 26.59
CA LEU A 554 -6.28 -10.39 27.13
C LEU A 554 -5.55 -9.60 28.23
N THR A 555 -5.46 -8.27 28.08
CA THR A 555 -4.85 -7.40 29.11
C THR A 555 -5.72 -7.35 30.37
N ILE A 556 -7.06 -7.25 30.23
CA ILE A 556 -8.00 -7.29 31.35
C ILE A 556 -7.87 -8.61 32.11
N ILE A 557 -7.83 -9.74 31.39
CA ILE A 557 -7.64 -11.07 31.99
C ILE A 557 -6.31 -11.13 32.75
N GLN A 558 -5.22 -10.70 32.11
CA GLN A 558 -3.89 -10.67 32.72
C GLN A 558 -3.86 -9.83 34.01
N GLN A 559 -4.45 -8.65 33.98
CA GLN A 559 -4.54 -7.77 35.15
C GLN A 559 -5.43 -8.36 36.25
N GLY A 560 -6.55 -8.98 35.89
CA GLY A 560 -7.46 -9.66 36.81
C GLY A 560 -6.78 -10.81 37.55
N VAL A 561 -6.09 -11.69 36.80
CA VAL A 561 -5.32 -12.81 37.37
C VAL A 561 -4.25 -12.31 38.34
N TYR A 562 -3.49 -11.30 37.92
CA TYR A 562 -2.44 -10.72 38.77
C TYR A 562 -3.00 -10.14 40.08
N ASN A 563 -4.11 -9.39 40.01
CA ASN A 563 -4.75 -8.80 41.17
C ASN A 563 -5.25 -9.89 42.16
N HIS A 564 -5.84 -10.97 41.62
CA HIS A 564 -6.34 -12.07 42.44
C HIS A 564 -5.21 -12.85 43.13
N LEU A 565 -4.11 -13.14 42.41
CA LEU A 565 -2.94 -13.84 42.99
C LEU A 565 -2.30 -13.03 44.13
N LYS A 566 -2.22 -11.70 43.98
CA LYS A 566 -1.67 -10.83 45.02
C LYS A 566 -2.56 -10.79 46.27
N GLN A 567 -3.88 -10.66 46.11
CA GLN A 567 -4.81 -10.70 47.24
C GLN A 567 -4.68 -11.96 48.09
N ARG A 568 -4.40 -13.12 47.42
CA ARG A 568 -4.14 -14.39 48.14
C ARG A 568 -2.79 -14.43 48.86
N GLN A 569 -1.82 -13.60 48.49
CA GLN A 569 -0.52 -13.52 49.16
C GLN A 569 -0.54 -12.56 50.36
N GLU A 570 -1.49 -11.63 50.38
CA GLU A 570 -1.69 -10.64 51.44
C GLU A 570 -2.72 -11.09 52.49
N ALA A 571 -3.54 -12.11 52.18
CA ALA A 571 -4.47 -12.77 53.08
C ALA A 571 -3.79 -13.96 53.76
#